data_66c91e32552279a1bace24cfe8d170a1
#
_entry.id   66c91e32552279a1bace24cfe8d170a1
#
_cell.length_a   1.000
_cell.length_b   1.000
_cell.length_c   1.000
_cell.angle_alpha   90.00
_cell.angle_beta   90.00
_cell.angle_gamma   90.00
#
_symmetry.space_group_name_H-M   'P 1'
#
loop_
_entity.id
_entity.type
_entity.pdbx_description
1 polymer ?
#
loop_
_entity_poly.entity_id
_entity_poly.type
_entity_poly.pdbx_seq_one_letter_code
_entity_poly.pdbx_strand_id
1 'polypeptide(L)'
;MRPPPPAAYLCAILVSGAAAGEEIRIELWSGHPAARVESAALLAGGLRLTARHGKLQTSQSEAPPPVSFEPGTRLDGHPIAGKLTLWADGDGISAVESVDLEEYVASVVSAEVPSGWPKAALEAQAVAARTFAMAQKVARGPSSRFHLRASVLDQVYAQGGATEAAKEAARATHGEVLTFGEAPIAAYFSASCGGRSEAAEEAFRLPAGATPYLAGAREDEGDPDRPWTARIPLREISAALRKARRILAPVSAVSVSERTTSGRAREIVVGTSGGTRRIGAGELRQILGYEALPSLLFTINLEKGAAVFRGRGSGHGVGLCQWGARGRALHGDGYRAILAHYYPGAEIRRMY
;
A
#
# COMPACT_ATOMS: atom_id res chain seq x y z
N MET A 1 -2.13 -9.50 11.17
CA MET A 1 -3.56 -9.24 10.91
C MET A 1 -4.19 -10.53 10.43
N ARG A 2 -5.30 -10.96 11.02
CA ARG A 2 -6.07 -12.10 10.49
C ARG A 2 -6.94 -11.59 9.35
N PRO A 3 -7.01 -12.30 8.19
CA PRO A 3 -7.97 -11.97 7.14
C PRO A 3 -9.40 -12.27 7.63
N PRO A 4 -10.41 -11.50 7.22
CA PRO A 4 -11.80 -11.83 7.51
C PRO A 4 -12.23 -13.11 6.79
N PRO A 5 -13.17 -13.90 7.35
CA PRO A 5 -13.63 -15.14 6.75
C PRO A 5 -14.43 -14.87 5.46
N PRO A 6 -14.36 -15.77 4.46
CA PRO A 6 -15.12 -15.66 3.22
C PRO A 6 -16.53 -16.22 3.43
N ALA A 7 -17.43 -15.48 4.04
CA ALA A 7 -18.88 -15.77 3.95
C ALA A 7 -19.70 -14.62 4.51
N ALA A 8 -20.73 -14.24 3.77
CA ALA A 8 -21.83 -13.37 4.11
C ALA A 8 -21.61 -11.86 3.96
N TYR A 9 -21.48 -11.36 2.74
CA TYR A 9 -21.79 -9.96 2.43
C TYR A 9 -22.89 -9.87 1.37
N LEU A 10 -24.09 -10.26 1.75
CA LEU A 10 -25.31 -9.75 1.10
C LEU A 10 -25.69 -8.49 1.88
N CYS A 11 -25.19 -7.34 1.50
CA CYS A 11 -25.68 -6.06 1.99
C CYS A 11 -26.07 -5.21 0.78
N ALA A 12 -27.37 -5.00 0.63
CA ALA A 12 -27.97 -4.19 -0.39
C ALA A 12 -27.33 -2.79 -0.39
N ILE A 13 -26.63 -2.44 -1.47
CA ILE A 13 -26.27 -1.05 -1.75
C ILE A 13 -27.55 -0.35 -2.18
N LEU A 14 -28.20 0.34 -1.26
CA LEU A 14 -29.24 1.31 -1.58
C LEU A 14 -28.55 2.47 -2.33
N VAL A 15 -28.75 2.51 -3.64
CA VAL A 15 -28.45 3.68 -4.47
C VAL A 15 -29.45 4.77 -4.06
N SER A 16 -29.03 5.64 -3.16
CA SER A 16 -29.72 6.91 -2.91
C SER A 16 -29.16 7.96 -3.85
N GLY A 17 -30.02 8.53 -4.67
CA GLY A 17 -29.67 9.48 -5.71
C GLY A 17 -29.14 10.83 -5.21
N ALA A 18 -28.48 11.48 -6.15
CA ALA A 18 -27.91 12.83 -6.22
C ALA A 18 -26.50 12.99 -5.64
N ALA A 19 -25.50 12.88 -6.53
CA ALA A 19 -24.30 13.72 -6.71
C ALA A 19 -23.49 14.20 -5.47
N ALA A 20 -23.41 13.41 -4.41
CA ALA A 20 -22.23 13.48 -3.54
C ALA A 20 -21.26 12.40 -4.01
N GLY A 21 -20.04 12.77 -4.39
CA GLY A 21 -19.00 11.82 -4.80
C GLY A 21 -18.79 10.75 -3.72
N GLU A 22 -18.28 9.60 -4.12
CA GLU A 22 -17.99 8.50 -3.19
C GLU A 22 -16.82 8.91 -2.27
N GLU A 23 -17.06 8.94 -0.95
CA GLU A 23 -16.07 9.37 0.05
C GLU A 23 -15.18 8.23 0.52
N ILE A 24 -13.89 8.49 0.66
CA ILE A 24 -12.90 7.61 1.29
C ILE A 24 -12.24 8.32 2.49
N ARG A 25 -11.99 7.56 3.58
CA ARG A 25 -11.36 8.05 4.80
C ARG A 25 -9.97 7.45 4.95
N ILE A 26 -8.96 8.30 5.10
CA ILE A 26 -7.54 7.95 5.09
C ILE A 26 -6.93 8.35 6.43
N GLU A 27 -6.41 7.40 7.20
CA GLU A 27 -5.56 7.68 8.36
C GLU A 27 -4.21 8.19 7.87
N LEU A 28 -3.93 9.47 8.05
CA LEU A 28 -2.67 10.09 7.65
C LEU A 28 -1.52 9.63 8.55
N TRP A 29 -1.78 9.62 9.85
CA TRP A 29 -0.90 9.11 10.89
C TRP A 29 -1.65 8.95 12.22
N SER A 30 -1.04 8.23 13.18
CA SER A 30 -1.59 7.99 14.52
C SER A 30 -0.51 8.03 15.60
N GLY A 31 -0.92 8.36 16.84
CA GLY A 31 -0.05 8.38 18.01
C GLY A 31 0.93 9.56 18.07
N HIS A 32 0.72 10.62 17.30
CA HIS A 32 1.58 11.80 17.34
C HIS A 32 1.32 12.61 18.61
N PRO A 33 2.38 13.18 19.24
CA PRO A 33 2.22 13.94 20.50
C PRO A 33 1.57 15.30 20.31
N ALA A 34 1.60 15.86 19.10
CA ALA A 34 1.01 17.13 18.74
C ALA A 34 0.67 17.20 17.24
N ALA A 35 -0.25 18.11 16.88
CA ALA A 35 -0.60 18.47 15.52
C ALA A 35 -0.66 20.00 15.40
N ARG A 36 -0.22 20.54 14.27
CA ARG A 36 -0.40 21.95 13.92
C ARG A 36 -1.37 22.08 12.76
N VAL A 37 -2.46 22.78 12.98
CA VAL A 37 -3.51 23.00 11.99
C VAL A 37 -3.55 24.47 11.60
N GLU A 38 -3.55 24.75 10.30
CA GLU A 38 -3.65 26.08 9.73
C GLU A 38 -4.84 26.10 8.75
N SER A 39 -5.70 27.08 8.88
CA SER A 39 -6.79 27.34 7.93
C SER A 39 -7.11 28.83 7.89
N ALA A 40 -7.81 29.27 6.85
CA ALA A 40 -8.24 30.68 6.72
C ALA A 40 -9.17 31.13 7.87
N ALA A 41 -9.85 30.18 8.51
CA ALA A 41 -10.74 30.47 9.65
C ALA A 41 -10.00 30.60 11.00
N LEU A 42 -8.72 30.24 11.06
CA LEU A 42 -7.91 30.31 12.27
C LEU A 42 -7.06 31.59 12.26
N LEU A 43 -6.75 32.10 13.48
CA LEU A 43 -5.88 33.25 13.63
C LEU A 43 -4.49 33.01 13.02
N ALA A 44 -3.81 34.10 12.65
CA ALA A 44 -2.44 34.05 12.14
C ALA A 44 -1.53 33.25 13.08
N GLY A 45 -0.86 32.20 12.56
CA GLY A 45 0.02 31.31 13.34
C GLY A 45 -0.51 29.88 13.50
N GLY A 46 -1.76 29.62 13.10
CA GLY A 46 -2.36 28.29 13.20
C GLY A 46 -2.72 27.86 14.62
N LEU A 47 -3.29 26.68 14.76
CA LEU A 47 -3.71 26.07 16.01
C LEU A 47 -2.80 24.86 16.31
N ARG A 48 -2.09 24.89 17.44
CA ARG A 48 -1.37 23.73 17.95
C ARG A 48 -2.26 22.94 18.89
N LEU A 49 -2.42 21.66 18.60
CA LEU A 49 -3.18 20.70 19.39
C LEU A 49 -2.23 19.66 20.00
N THR A 50 -2.53 19.26 21.22
CA THR A 50 -1.93 18.12 21.92
C THR A 50 -3.04 17.20 22.40
N ALA A 51 -2.73 15.95 22.74
CA ALA A 51 -3.68 15.06 23.37
C ALA A 51 -3.26 14.79 24.82
N ARG A 52 -4.23 14.76 25.72
CA ARG A 52 -4.03 14.36 27.11
C ARG A 52 -5.29 13.71 27.66
N HIS A 53 -5.13 12.51 28.24
CA HIS A 53 -6.23 11.76 28.83
C HIS A 53 -7.45 11.59 27.89
N GLY A 54 -7.21 11.38 26.59
CA GLY A 54 -8.27 11.21 25.60
C GLY A 54 -8.98 12.49 25.16
N LYS A 55 -8.46 13.68 25.48
CA LYS A 55 -8.98 14.97 25.06
C LYS A 55 -7.98 15.73 24.22
N LEU A 56 -8.46 16.51 23.24
CA LEU A 56 -7.64 17.45 22.48
C LEU A 56 -7.54 18.76 23.24
N GLN A 57 -6.31 19.28 23.36
CA GLN A 57 -6.00 20.50 24.10
C GLN A 57 -5.29 21.52 23.22
N THR A 58 -5.63 22.78 23.40
CA THR A 58 -4.88 23.95 22.92
C THR A 58 -4.25 24.69 24.11
N SER A 59 -3.53 25.75 23.87
CA SER A 59 -3.02 26.65 24.95
C SER A 59 -4.14 27.33 25.77
N GLN A 60 -5.36 27.37 25.26
CA GLN A 60 -6.46 28.15 25.84
C GLN A 60 -7.71 27.31 26.17
N SER A 61 -7.86 26.12 25.61
CA SER A 61 -9.09 25.32 25.75
C SER A 61 -8.85 23.84 25.58
N GLU A 62 -9.82 23.05 26.09
CA GLU A 62 -9.94 21.62 25.80
C GLU A 62 -11.17 21.40 24.92
N ALA A 63 -11.09 20.39 24.03
CA ALA A 63 -12.22 19.92 23.25
C ALA A 63 -12.34 18.40 23.31
N PRO A 64 -13.58 17.84 23.44
CA PRO A 64 -13.78 16.41 23.28
C PRO A 64 -13.48 16.00 21.82
N PRO A 65 -12.84 14.86 21.56
CA PRO A 65 -12.67 14.35 20.21
C PRO A 65 -13.98 13.78 19.66
N PRO A 66 -14.18 13.76 18.33
CA PRO A 66 -13.27 14.31 17.32
C PRO A 66 -13.43 15.81 17.11
N VAL A 67 -12.35 16.47 16.66
CA VAL A 67 -12.39 17.85 16.16
C VAL A 67 -12.15 17.82 14.65
N SER A 68 -13.02 18.50 13.89
CA SER A 68 -12.95 18.51 12.43
C SER A 68 -12.66 19.90 11.88
N PHE A 69 -11.99 19.93 10.73
CA PHE A 69 -11.64 21.12 9.96
C PHE A 69 -12.03 20.91 8.49
N GLU A 70 -12.59 21.94 7.89
CA GLU A 70 -13.06 21.91 6.51
C GLU A 70 -11.91 21.90 5.48
N PRO A 71 -12.17 21.55 4.22
CA PRO A 71 -11.19 21.59 3.14
C PRO A 71 -10.46 22.94 3.04
N GLY A 72 -9.22 22.89 2.54
CA GLY A 72 -8.34 24.09 2.50
C GLY A 72 -7.50 24.27 3.77
N THR A 73 -7.54 23.31 4.66
CA THR A 73 -6.72 23.23 5.87
C THR A 73 -5.31 22.72 5.54
N ARG A 74 -4.31 23.11 6.34
CA ARG A 74 -2.98 22.49 6.34
C ARG A 74 -2.76 21.79 7.67
N LEU A 75 -2.17 20.60 7.62
CA LEU A 75 -1.77 19.82 8.79
C LEU A 75 -0.25 19.67 8.79
N ASP A 76 0.41 20.20 9.83
CA ASP A 76 1.88 20.20 9.96
C ASP A 76 2.58 20.76 8.70
N GLY A 77 1.97 21.79 8.08
CA GLY A 77 2.46 22.44 6.86
C GLY A 77 2.06 21.75 5.55
N HIS A 78 1.45 20.55 5.58
CA HIS A 78 0.97 19.83 4.40
C HIS A 78 -0.49 20.18 4.08
N PRO A 79 -0.84 20.46 2.81
CA PRO A 79 -2.21 20.78 2.43
C PRO A 79 -3.10 19.54 2.55
N ILE A 80 -4.32 19.71 3.03
CA ILE A 80 -5.37 18.71 3.15
C ILE A 80 -6.44 19.03 2.09
N ALA A 81 -6.73 18.09 1.21
CA ALA A 81 -7.68 18.25 0.12
C ALA A 81 -9.13 18.16 0.61
N GLY A 82 -9.39 17.19 1.49
CA GLY A 82 -10.69 16.91 2.05
C GLY A 82 -10.91 17.49 3.46
N LYS A 83 -11.88 16.93 4.16
CA LYS A 83 -12.17 17.27 5.56
C LYS A 83 -11.17 16.56 6.48
N LEU A 84 -10.47 17.33 7.31
CA LEU A 84 -9.57 16.78 8.34
C LEU A 84 -10.34 16.53 9.63
N THR A 85 -10.16 15.34 10.22
CA THR A 85 -10.69 15.00 11.55
C THR A 85 -9.55 14.50 12.45
N LEU A 86 -9.42 15.11 13.61
CA LEU A 86 -8.44 14.75 14.63
C LEU A 86 -9.11 14.00 15.79
N TRP A 87 -8.47 12.93 16.23
CA TRP A 87 -8.89 12.08 17.34
C TRP A 87 -7.81 12.10 18.42
N ALA A 88 -8.22 12.07 19.68
CA ALA A 88 -7.31 11.82 20.79
C ALA A 88 -7.41 10.35 21.20
N ASP A 89 -6.31 9.62 21.10
CA ASP A 89 -6.17 8.22 21.52
C ASP A 89 -5.19 8.18 22.70
N GLY A 90 -5.73 8.31 23.92
CA GLY A 90 -4.92 8.51 25.13
C GLY A 90 -4.19 9.86 25.08
N ASP A 91 -2.86 9.81 25.08
CA ASP A 91 -2.00 11.01 24.99
C ASP A 91 -1.43 11.23 23.56
N GLY A 92 -1.95 10.51 22.59
CA GLY A 92 -1.59 10.65 21.17
C GLY A 92 -2.75 11.16 20.32
N ILE A 93 -2.42 11.84 19.22
CA ILE A 93 -3.38 12.32 18.20
C ILE A 93 -3.31 11.36 17.00
N SER A 94 -4.49 11.06 16.42
CA SER A 94 -4.63 10.44 15.11
C SER A 94 -5.33 11.42 14.16
N ALA A 95 -4.85 11.51 12.92
CA ALA A 95 -5.39 12.36 11.87
C ALA A 95 -6.01 11.52 10.77
N VAL A 96 -7.25 11.84 10.42
CA VAL A 96 -8.01 11.19 9.35
C VAL A 96 -8.49 12.26 8.37
N GLU A 97 -8.21 12.06 7.09
CA GLU A 97 -8.75 12.86 5.99
C GLU A 97 -9.92 12.13 5.33
N SER A 98 -11.04 12.83 5.16
CA SER A 98 -12.17 12.39 4.33
C SER A 98 -12.12 13.14 3.02
N VAL A 99 -11.96 12.43 1.91
CA VAL A 99 -11.78 13.02 0.57
C VAL A 99 -12.64 12.29 -0.45
N ASP A 100 -12.99 12.97 -1.53
CA ASP A 100 -13.64 12.33 -2.68
C ASP A 100 -12.77 11.20 -3.24
N LEU A 101 -13.37 10.06 -3.57
CA LEU A 101 -12.63 8.88 -4.02
C LEU A 101 -11.87 9.12 -5.33
N GLU A 102 -12.41 9.94 -6.25
CA GLU A 102 -11.73 10.23 -7.51
C GLU A 102 -10.53 11.16 -7.31
N GLU A 103 -10.63 12.12 -6.39
CA GLU A 103 -9.48 12.95 -5.98
C GLU A 103 -8.40 12.09 -5.31
N TYR A 104 -8.79 11.16 -4.45
CA TYR A 104 -7.89 10.19 -3.85
C TYR A 104 -7.20 9.34 -4.93
N VAL A 105 -7.95 8.77 -5.89
CA VAL A 105 -7.40 7.94 -6.98
C VAL A 105 -6.39 8.73 -7.81
N ALA A 106 -6.72 9.96 -8.20
CA ALA A 106 -5.80 10.81 -8.96
C ALA A 106 -4.50 11.08 -8.18
N SER A 107 -4.60 11.30 -6.87
CA SER A 107 -3.45 11.51 -5.99
C SER A 107 -2.57 10.26 -5.88
N VAL A 108 -3.18 9.09 -5.71
CA VAL A 108 -2.46 7.79 -5.69
C VAL A 108 -1.75 7.54 -7.01
N VAL A 109 -2.43 7.70 -8.15
CA VAL A 109 -1.80 7.51 -9.48
C VAL A 109 -0.59 8.43 -9.65
N SER A 110 -0.70 9.69 -9.20
CA SER A 110 0.42 10.65 -9.26
C SER A 110 1.62 10.26 -8.40
N ALA A 111 1.37 9.64 -7.25
CA ALA A 111 2.42 9.22 -6.33
C ALA A 111 3.09 7.90 -6.75
N GLU A 112 2.33 7.01 -7.37
CA GLU A 112 2.75 5.64 -7.70
C GLU A 112 3.46 5.53 -9.04
N VAL A 113 3.04 6.31 -10.05
CA VAL A 113 3.58 6.19 -11.42
C VAL A 113 3.92 7.55 -12.03
N PRO A 114 5.00 7.64 -12.83
CA PRO A 114 5.36 8.87 -13.52
C PRO A 114 4.27 9.35 -14.48
N SER A 115 3.98 10.65 -14.47
CA SER A 115 2.93 11.28 -15.31
C SER A 115 3.15 11.15 -16.81
N GLY A 116 4.39 10.95 -17.26
CA GLY A 116 4.75 10.74 -18.67
C GLY A 116 4.55 9.30 -19.17
N TRP A 117 3.94 8.41 -18.38
CA TRP A 117 3.64 7.05 -18.83
C TRP A 117 2.46 7.03 -19.79
N PRO A 118 2.34 5.96 -20.64
CA PRO A 118 1.22 5.81 -21.55
C PRO A 118 -0.12 5.89 -20.82
N LYS A 119 -1.10 6.55 -21.44
CA LYS A 119 -2.44 6.78 -20.89
C LYS A 119 -3.09 5.47 -20.38
N ALA A 120 -3.00 4.38 -21.16
CA ALA A 120 -3.57 3.10 -20.78
C ALA A 120 -2.95 2.51 -19.49
N ALA A 121 -1.67 2.78 -19.20
CA ALA A 121 -1.04 2.37 -17.96
C ALA A 121 -1.54 3.18 -16.76
N LEU A 122 -1.74 4.50 -16.93
CA LEU A 122 -2.31 5.37 -15.90
C LEU A 122 -3.78 5.02 -15.61
N GLU A 123 -4.56 4.72 -16.65
CA GLU A 123 -5.96 4.27 -16.52
C GLU A 123 -6.05 2.92 -15.80
N ALA A 124 -5.19 1.95 -16.14
CA ALA A 124 -5.13 0.67 -15.42
C ALA A 124 -4.77 0.86 -13.94
N GLN A 125 -3.80 1.73 -13.63
CA GLN A 125 -3.44 2.08 -12.27
C GLN A 125 -4.60 2.75 -11.53
N ALA A 126 -5.36 3.64 -12.18
CA ALA A 126 -6.51 4.31 -11.58
C ALA A 126 -7.62 3.32 -11.20
N VAL A 127 -7.96 2.39 -12.10
CA VAL A 127 -8.95 1.32 -11.79
C VAL A 127 -8.45 0.42 -10.66
N ALA A 128 -7.18 0.02 -10.66
CA ALA A 128 -6.62 -0.82 -9.61
C ALA A 128 -6.63 -0.11 -8.25
N ALA A 129 -6.19 1.16 -8.19
CA ALA A 129 -6.18 1.96 -6.96
C ALA A 129 -7.59 2.18 -6.39
N ARG A 130 -8.56 2.52 -7.26
CA ARG A 130 -9.96 2.68 -6.87
C ARG A 130 -10.54 1.38 -6.33
N THR A 131 -10.28 0.26 -7.01
CA THR A 131 -10.75 -1.06 -6.60
C THR A 131 -10.19 -1.44 -5.24
N PHE A 132 -8.90 -1.25 -5.02
CA PHE A 132 -8.27 -1.52 -3.72
C PHE A 132 -8.91 -0.67 -2.61
N ALA A 133 -9.11 0.63 -2.84
CA ALA A 133 -9.74 1.53 -1.88
C ALA A 133 -11.18 1.10 -1.54
N MET A 134 -11.98 0.75 -2.54
CA MET A 134 -13.34 0.25 -2.36
C MET A 134 -13.37 -1.08 -1.60
N ALA A 135 -12.47 -2.01 -1.92
CA ALA A 135 -12.36 -3.27 -1.19
C ALA A 135 -12.02 -3.05 0.30
N GLN A 136 -11.11 -2.12 0.60
CA GLN A 136 -10.79 -1.75 1.99
C GLN A 136 -11.97 -1.07 2.69
N LYS A 137 -12.69 -0.19 2.00
CA LYS A 137 -13.89 0.45 2.52
C LYS A 137 -14.96 -0.58 2.90
N VAL A 138 -15.23 -1.53 2.02
CA VAL A 138 -16.18 -2.63 2.27
C VAL A 138 -15.71 -3.50 3.44
N ALA A 139 -14.45 -3.90 3.46
CA ALA A 139 -13.88 -4.76 4.50
C ALA A 139 -13.92 -4.14 5.90
N ARG A 140 -13.71 -2.83 6.01
CA ARG A 140 -13.72 -2.11 7.30
C ARG A 140 -15.12 -1.68 7.75
N GLY A 141 -16.04 -1.55 6.81
CA GLY A 141 -17.42 -1.16 7.07
C GLY A 141 -17.62 0.34 7.38
N PRO A 142 -18.88 0.79 7.40
CA PRO A 142 -19.23 2.22 7.48
C PRO A 142 -18.86 2.88 8.82
N SER A 143 -18.82 2.13 9.91
CA SER A 143 -18.50 2.64 11.25
C SER A 143 -16.98 2.79 11.52
N SER A 144 -16.11 2.36 10.61
CA SER A 144 -14.67 2.50 10.77
C SER A 144 -14.26 3.98 10.74
N ARG A 145 -13.33 4.38 11.61
CA ARG A 145 -12.79 5.75 11.59
C ARG A 145 -12.09 6.07 10.27
N PHE A 146 -11.42 5.07 9.66
CA PHE A 146 -10.74 5.19 8.38
C PHE A 146 -10.82 3.89 7.58
N HIS A 147 -10.65 4.00 6.26
CA HIS A 147 -10.66 2.87 5.34
C HIS A 147 -9.24 2.45 4.90
N LEU A 148 -8.33 3.41 4.83
CA LEU A 148 -6.95 3.24 4.37
C LEU A 148 -5.98 3.96 5.28
N ARG A 149 -4.69 3.60 5.22
CA ARG A 149 -3.59 4.35 5.79
C ARG A 149 -2.75 4.97 4.68
N ALA A 150 -2.32 6.20 4.88
CA ALA A 150 -1.37 6.88 4.01
C ALA A 150 0.04 6.29 4.23
N SER A 151 0.26 5.07 3.76
CA SER A 151 1.52 4.34 3.96
C SER A 151 1.77 3.34 2.84
N VAL A 152 3.03 2.94 2.67
CA VAL A 152 3.45 1.88 1.74
C VAL A 152 2.81 0.50 2.03
N LEU A 153 2.12 0.34 3.15
CA LEU A 153 1.41 -0.89 3.49
C LEU A 153 0.00 -0.95 2.88
N ASP A 154 -0.59 0.22 2.55
CA ASP A 154 -1.86 0.33 1.84
C ASP A 154 -1.58 0.92 0.44
N GLN A 155 -1.55 2.25 0.31
CA GLN A 155 -1.22 2.97 -0.94
C GLN A 155 -0.46 4.26 -0.62
N VAL A 156 0.52 4.64 -1.44
CA VAL A 156 1.18 5.94 -1.27
C VAL A 156 0.19 7.04 -1.67
N TYR A 157 -0.12 7.91 -0.72
CA TYR A 157 -1.03 9.04 -0.89
C TYR A 157 -0.25 10.36 -0.85
N ALA A 158 -0.23 11.08 -1.97
CA ALA A 158 0.40 12.38 -2.05
C ALA A 158 -0.57 13.48 -1.58
N GLN A 159 -0.38 13.96 -0.35
CA GLN A 159 -1.06 15.15 0.12
C GLN A 159 -0.68 16.34 -0.76
N GLY A 160 -1.65 17.01 -1.37
CA GLY A 160 -1.41 18.31 -1.99
C GLY A 160 -1.43 18.39 -3.50
N GLY A 161 -1.92 17.39 -4.20
CA GLY A 161 -2.29 17.57 -5.58
C GLY A 161 -1.89 16.45 -6.54
N ALA A 162 -2.77 16.17 -7.47
CA ALA A 162 -2.58 15.21 -8.54
C ALA A 162 -2.13 15.92 -9.83
N THR A 163 -1.31 15.23 -10.64
CA THR A 163 -0.93 15.68 -11.97
C THR A 163 -2.15 15.64 -12.91
N GLU A 164 -2.16 16.48 -13.96
CA GLU A 164 -3.28 16.48 -14.92
C GLU A 164 -3.46 15.13 -15.60
N ALA A 165 -2.38 14.43 -15.93
CA ALA A 165 -2.45 13.09 -16.52
C ALA A 165 -3.15 12.08 -15.59
N ALA A 166 -2.87 12.13 -14.28
CA ALA A 166 -3.52 11.27 -13.30
C ALA A 166 -5.00 11.62 -13.09
N LYS A 167 -5.34 12.91 -13.07
CA LYS A 167 -6.73 13.40 -13.03
C LYS A 167 -7.52 12.96 -14.27
N GLU A 168 -6.89 13.03 -15.45
CA GLU A 168 -7.51 12.57 -16.69
C GLU A 168 -7.75 11.04 -16.64
N ALA A 169 -6.77 10.25 -16.18
CA ALA A 169 -6.93 8.82 -16.04
C ALA A 169 -8.05 8.43 -15.06
N ALA A 170 -8.14 9.11 -13.90
CA ALA A 170 -9.22 8.92 -12.94
C ALA A 170 -10.58 9.25 -13.56
N ARG A 171 -10.71 10.41 -14.23
CA ARG A 171 -11.95 10.83 -14.92
C ARG A 171 -12.36 9.87 -16.04
N ALA A 172 -11.40 9.43 -16.87
CA ALA A 172 -11.67 8.52 -17.99
C ALA A 172 -12.20 7.14 -17.52
N THR A 173 -11.84 6.74 -16.31
CA THR A 173 -12.24 5.46 -15.68
C THR A 173 -13.17 5.66 -14.49
N HIS A 174 -13.85 6.80 -14.40
CA HIS A 174 -14.69 7.18 -13.26
C HIS A 174 -15.65 6.07 -12.85
N GLY A 175 -15.64 5.71 -11.55
CA GLY A 175 -16.50 4.69 -10.97
C GLY A 175 -16.19 3.25 -11.38
N GLU A 176 -15.22 3.02 -12.28
CA GLU A 176 -14.85 1.66 -12.71
C GLU A 176 -13.98 0.96 -11.66
N VAL A 177 -14.42 -0.23 -11.25
CA VAL A 177 -13.72 -1.12 -10.31
C VAL A 177 -13.66 -2.54 -10.87
N LEU A 178 -12.68 -3.30 -10.41
CA LEU A 178 -12.58 -4.73 -10.67
C LEU A 178 -13.39 -5.49 -9.62
N THR A 179 -14.26 -6.39 -10.08
CA THR A 179 -15.05 -7.25 -9.22
C THR A 179 -14.80 -8.72 -9.50
N PHE A 180 -14.94 -9.56 -8.49
CA PHE A 180 -15.06 -11.00 -8.65
C PHE A 180 -16.38 -11.44 -7.99
N GLY A 181 -17.31 -11.93 -8.78
CA GLY A 181 -18.71 -11.91 -8.41
C GLY A 181 -19.22 -10.47 -8.32
N GLU A 182 -19.83 -10.10 -7.20
CA GLU A 182 -20.39 -8.75 -7.00
C GLU A 182 -19.50 -7.84 -6.13
N ALA A 183 -18.43 -8.39 -5.56
CA ALA A 183 -17.58 -7.66 -4.62
C ALA A 183 -16.32 -7.09 -5.29
N PRO A 184 -15.86 -5.87 -4.91
CA PRO A 184 -14.58 -5.36 -5.30
C PRO A 184 -13.45 -6.30 -4.85
N ILE A 185 -12.49 -6.57 -5.74
CA ILE A 185 -11.35 -7.43 -5.43
C ILE A 185 -10.27 -6.70 -4.63
N ALA A 186 -9.39 -7.45 -3.97
CA ALA A 186 -8.16 -6.92 -3.42
C ALA A 186 -7.14 -6.64 -4.55
N ALA A 187 -7.33 -5.54 -5.28
CA ALA A 187 -6.54 -5.20 -6.46
C ALA A 187 -5.13 -4.72 -6.06
N TYR A 188 -4.29 -5.63 -5.54
CA TYR A 188 -2.90 -5.32 -5.20
C TYR A 188 -2.09 -4.94 -6.45
N PHE A 189 -1.12 -4.05 -6.26
CA PHE A 189 -0.16 -3.65 -7.30
C PHE A 189 1.22 -3.40 -6.69
N SER A 190 2.25 -3.44 -7.52
CA SER A 190 3.62 -3.13 -7.11
C SER A 190 4.44 -2.63 -8.28
N ALA A 191 5.56 -1.96 -7.98
CA ALA A 191 6.36 -1.31 -9.01
C ALA A 191 6.82 -2.27 -10.11
N SER A 192 7.44 -3.41 -9.74
CA SER A 192 7.96 -4.38 -10.70
C SER A 192 7.89 -5.80 -10.14
N CYS A 193 7.32 -6.72 -10.90
CA CYS A 193 7.29 -8.13 -10.54
C CYS A 193 8.62 -8.86 -10.82
N GLY A 194 9.56 -8.24 -11.54
CA GLY A 194 10.83 -8.85 -11.92
C GLY A 194 10.70 -9.90 -13.01
N GLY A 195 9.71 -9.74 -13.91
CA GLY A 195 9.40 -10.62 -15.02
C GLY A 195 8.49 -11.81 -14.68
N ARG A 196 8.08 -11.97 -13.42
CA ARG A 196 7.13 -13.01 -12.99
C ARG A 196 6.32 -12.59 -11.78
N SER A 197 5.00 -12.62 -11.91
CA SER A 197 4.07 -12.28 -10.82
C SER A 197 4.07 -13.32 -9.69
N GLU A 198 3.65 -12.89 -8.50
CA GLU A 198 3.51 -13.74 -7.32
C GLU A 198 2.04 -14.02 -7.01
N ALA A 199 1.73 -15.20 -6.49
CA ALA A 199 0.41 -15.52 -5.96
C ALA A 199 0.17 -14.79 -4.64
N ALA A 200 -1.01 -14.17 -4.48
CA ALA A 200 -1.34 -13.48 -3.24
C ALA A 200 -1.37 -14.45 -2.04
N GLU A 201 -1.79 -15.67 -2.24
CA GLU A 201 -1.84 -16.72 -1.23
C GLU A 201 -0.45 -17.06 -0.68
N GLU A 202 0.56 -17.08 -1.55
CA GLU A 202 1.96 -17.30 -1.14
C GLU A 202 2.57 -16.05 -0.52
N ALA A 203 2.38 -14.86 -1.14
CA ALA A 203 2.95 -13.60 -0.66
C ALA A 203 2.43 -13.20 0.72
N PHE A 204 1.12 -13.36 0.95
CA PHE A 204 0.43 -12.90 2.16
C PHE A 204 -0.01 -14.03 3.09
N ARG A 205 0.34 -15.29 2.76
CA ARG A 205 -0.03 -16.49 3.52
C ARG A 205 -1.53 -16.64 3.72
N LEU A 206 -2.28 -16.43 2.63
CA LEU A 206 -3.73 -16.59 2.62
C LEU A 206 -4.12 -18.06 2.42
N PRO A 207 -5.35 -18.46 2.79
CA PRO A 207 -5.86 -19.79 2.47
C PRO A 207 -5.90 -20.04 0.95
N ALA A 208 -5.70 -21.29 0.54
CA ALA A 208 -5.82 -21.70 -0.85
C ALA A 208 -7.21 -21.37 -1.42
N GLY A 209 -7.27 -20.79 -2.62
CA GLY A 209 -8.50 -20.39 -3.29
C GLY A 209 -9.11 -19.08 -2.75
N ALA A 210 -8.46 -18.39 -1.81
CA ALA A 210 -8.97 -17.12 -1.27
C ALA A 210 -8.99 -15.98 -2.29
N THR A 211 -8.07 -16.02 -3.25
CA THR A 211 -7.88 -14.95 -4.25
C THR A 211 -7.62 -15.52 -5.64
N PRO A 212 -8.59 -16.21 -6.27
CA PRO A 212 -8.38 -16.90 -7.54
C PRO A 212 -7.97 -15.96 -8.68
N TYR A 213 -8.38 -14.70 -8.61
CA TYR A 213 -7.99 -13.62 -9.53
C TYR A 213 -6.55 -13.11 -9.29
N LEU A 214 -5.82 -13.61 -8.30
CA LEU A 214 -4.43 -13.30 -7.97
C LEU A 214 -3.58 -14.57 -7.84
N ALA A 215 -3.87 -15.58 -8.65
CA ALA A 215 -3.19 -16.86 -8.63
C ALA A 215 -1.67 -16.78 -8.94
N GLY A 216 -1.21 -15.70 -9.55
CA GLY A 216 0.21 -15.39 -9.74
C GLY A 216 0.97 -16.35 -10.63
N ALA A 217 2.30 -16.34 -10.50
CA ALA A 217 3.28 -17.16 -11.23
C ALA A 217 3.18 -17.05 -12.77
N ARG A 218 2.68 -15.90 -13.27
CA ARG A 218 2.60 -15.59 -14.70
C ARG A 218 3.84 -14.85 -15.15
N GLU A 219 4.33 -15.20 -16.33
CA GLU A 219 5.39 -14.44 -16.98
C GLU A 219 4.86 -13.06 -17.38
N ASP A 220 5.70 -12.05 -17.21
CA ASP A 220 5.39 -10.65 -17.51
C ASP A 220 6.48 -10.06 -18.41
N GLU A 221 6.32 -10.27 -19.71
CA GLU A 221 7.24 -9.77 -20.74
C GLU A 221 7.25 -8.23 -20.84
N GLY A 222 6.20 -7.57 -20.32
CA GLY A 222 6.11 -6.12 -20.27
C GLY A 222 6.99 -5.50 -19.19
N ASP A 223 7.40 -6.26 -18.17
CA ASP A 223 8.28 -5.78 -17.10
C ASP A 223 9.75 -5.85 -17.54
N PRO A 224 10.43 -4.73 -17.71
CA PRO A 224 11.83 -4.73 -18.09
C PRO A 224 12.68 -5.37 -17.01
N ASP A 225 13.73 -6.11 -17.42
CA ASP A 225 14.68 -6.66 -16.46
C ASP A 225 15.37 -5.52 -15.69
N ARG A 226 15.14 -5.48 -14.40
CA ARG A 226 15.64 -4.46 -13.46
C ARG A 226 16.40 -5.12 -12.33
N PRO A 227 17.63 -5.59 -12.59
CA PRO A 227 18.44 -6.25 -11.58
C PRO A 227 18.89 -5.26 -10.51
N TRP A 228 18.99 -5.74 -9.28
CA TRP A 228 19.56 -5.01 -8.18
C TRP A 228 20.53 -5.88 -7.38
N THR A 229 21.47 -5.25 -6.69
CA THR A 229 22.42 -5.92 -5.80
C THR A 229 22.50 -5.17 -4.49
N ALA A 230 22.36 -5.87 -3.38
CA ALA A 230 22.55 -5.34 -2.04
C ALA A 230 23.65 -6.15 -1.32
N ARG A 231 24.65 -5.45 -0.81
CA ARG A 231 25.72 -6.03 0.00
C ARG A 231 25.55 -5.60 1.45
N ILE A 232 25.15 -6.52 2.33
CA ILE A 232 24.86 -6.23 3.73
C ILE A 232 25.85 -6.99 4.62
N PRO A 233 26.73 -6.33 5.37
CA PRO A 233 27.62 -6.96 6.31
C PRO A 233 26.89 -7.84 7.32
N LEU A 234 27.40 -9.04 7.63
CA LEU A 234 26.75 -9.94 8.59
C LEU A 234 26.59 -9.32 9.99
N ARG A 235 27.47 -8.38 10.36
CA ARG A 235 27.34 -7.60 11.60
C ARG A 235 26.09 -6.71 11.61
N GLU A 236 25.72 -6.12 10.49
CA GLU A 236 24.52 -5.28 10.34
C GLU A 236 23.26 -6.13 10.39
N ILE A 237 23.24 -7.27 9.69
CA ILE A 237 22.14 -8.25 9.80
C ILE A 237 22.00 -8.71 11.26
N SER A 238 23.14 -9.00 11.94
CA SER A 238 23.14 -9.38 13.36
C SER A 238 22.53 -8.29 14.24
N ALA A 239 22.91 -7.03 14.02
CA ALA A 239 22.39 -5.90 14.80
C ALA A 239 20.89 -5.71 14.60
N ALA A 240 20.42 -5.75 13.33
CA ALA A 240 19.02 -5.61 12.97
C ALA A 240 18.16 -6.74 13.55
N LEU A 241 18.59 -8.00 13.41
CA LEU A 241 17.88 -9.16 13.95
C LEU A 241 17.86 -9.20 15.49
N ARG A 242 18.93 -8.76 16.18
CA ARG A 242 18.93 -8.60 17.63
C ARG A 242 17.99 -7.52 18.11
N LYS A 243 17.97 -6.35 17.43
CA LYS A 243 17.00 -5.28 17.72
C LYS A 243 15.56 -5.78 17.58
N ALA A 244 15.30 -6.61 16.57
CA ALA A 244 14.00 -7.27 16.36
C ALA A 244 13.75 -8.47 17.28
N ARG A 245 14.67 -8.80 18.20
CA ARG A 245 14.59 -9.94 19.16
C ARG A 245 14.42 -11.31 18.48
N ARG A 246 15.01 -11.47 17.28
CA ARG A 246 14.96 -12.73 16.50
C ARG A 246 16.13 -13.66 16.78
N ILE A 247 17.27 -13.11 17.15
CA ILE A 247 18.50 -13.83 17.51
C ILE A 247 19.17 -13.21 18.74
N LEU A 248 20.02 -13.99 19.41
CA LEU A 248 20.87 -13.51 20.49
C LEU A 248 22.35 -13.48 20.10
N ALA A 249 22.80 -14.49 19.36
CA ALA A 249 24.19 -14.65 18.92
C ALA A 249 24.45 -13.98 17.54
N PRO A 250 25.69 -13.63 17.23
CA PRO A 250 26.07 -13.07 15.94
C PRO A 250 25.73 -14.00 14.76
N VAL A 251 25.35 -13.41 13.63
CA VAL A 251 25.08 -14.13 12.37
C VAL A 251 26.42 -14.51 11.71
N SER A 252 26.54 -15.78 11.34
CA SER A 252 27.68 -16.32 10.58
C SER A 252 27.30 -16.73 9.15
N ALA A 253 26.01 -17.02 8.90
CA ALA A 253 25.51 -17.43 7.59
C ALA A 253 24.06 -16.98 7.38
N VAL A 254 23.71 -16.75 6.13
CA VAL A 254 22.32 -16.47 5.68
C VAL A 254 22.10 -17.17 4.35
N SER A 255 21.01 -17.93 4.21
CA SER A 255 20.65 -18.62 2.97
C SER A 255 19.14 -18.72 2.80
N VAL A 256 18.67 -18.87 1.57
CA VAL A 256 17.27 -19.18 1.25
C VAL A 256 17.04 -20.67 1.44
N SER A 257 16.09 -21.06 2.28
CA SER A 257 15.72 -22.48 2.50
C SER A 257 14.49 -22.89 1.73
N GLU A 258 13.57 -21.95 1.46
CA GLU A 258 12.33 -22.23 0.76
C GLU A 258 11.98 -21.09 -0.21
N ARG A 259 11.39 -21.45 -1.37
CA ARG A 259 10.91 -20.52 -2.38
C ARG A 259 9.44 -20.75 -2.68
N THR A 260 8.77 -19.67 -3.10
CA THR A 260 7.43 -19.73 -3.67
C THR A 260 7.46 -20.28 -5.09
N THR A 261 6.30 -20.57 -5.66
CA THR A 261 6.14 -21.02 -7.06
C THR A 261 6.69 -20.00 -8.06
N SER A 262 6.68 -18.71 -7.72
CA SER A 262 7.27 -17.64 -8.54
C SER A 262 8.80 -17.58 -8.45
N GLY A 263 9.42 -18.34 -7.54
CA GLY A 263 10.85 -18.32 -7.26
C GLY A 263 11.30 -17.33 -6.19
N ARG A 264 10.36 -16.56 -5.58
CA ARG A 264 10.69 -15.66 -4.48
C ARG A 264 11.09 -16.41 -3.23
N ALA A 265 11.99 -15.83 -2.44
CA ALA A 265 12.36 -16.37 -1.15
C ALA A 265 11.13 -16.35 -0.21
N ARG A 266 10.80 -17.52 0.35
CA ARG A 266 9.72 -17.69 1.32
C ARG A 266 10.26 -17.75 2.73
N GLU A 267 11.36 -18.52 2.91
CA GLU A 267 12.01 -18.71 4.19
C GLU A 267 13.53 -18.53 4.07
N ILE A 268 14.11 -17.92 5.09
CA ILE A 268 15.55 -17.69 5.24
C ILE A 268 16.04 -18.47 6.46
N VAL A 269 17.16 -19.16 6.30
CA VAL A 269 17.91 -19.76 7.40
C VAL A 269 19.08 -18.83 7.75
N VAL A 270 19.14 -18.48 9.03
CA VAL A 270 20.22 -17.68 9.62
C VAL A 270 21.04 -18.57 10.52
N GLY A 271 22.30 -18.75 10.21
CA GLY A 271 23.29 -19.47 11.03
C GLY A 271 23.89 -18.54 12.08
N THR A 272 24.01 -19.01 13.30
CA THR A 272 24.66 -18.33 14.43
C THR A 272 25.49 -19.33 15.23
N SER A 273 26.36 -18.85 16.12
CA SER A 273 27.08 -19.73 17.06
C SER A 273 26.16 -20.49 18.03
N GLY A 274 24.94 -20.04 18.23
CA GLY A 274 23.89 -20.71 19.02
C GLY A 274 22.98 -21.62 18.19
N GLY A 275 23.34 -21.98 16.95
CA GLY A 275 22.58 -22.80 16.04
C GLY A 275 21.87 -22.01 14.94
N THR A 276 20.95 -22.67 14.23
CA THR A 276 20.22 -22.06 13.11
C THR A 276 18.88 -21.52 13.55
N ARG A 277 18.40 -20.46 12.86
CA ARG A 277 17.07 -19.89 13.02
C ARG A 277 16.41 -19.76 11.65
N ARG A 278 15.12 -20.07 11.56
CA ARG A 278 14.28 -19.85 10.39
C ARG A 278 13.50 -18.55 10.57
N ILE A 279 13.52 -17.71 9.57
CA ILE A 279 12.85 -16.40 9.54
C ILE A 279 12.12 -16.27 8.21
N GLY A 280 10.88 -15.80 8.21
CA GLY A 280 10.17 -15.51 6.98
C GLY A 280 10.94 -14.45 6.16
N ALA A 281 11.07 -14.68 4.85
CA ALA A 281 11.83 -13.74 3.99
C ALA A 281 11.21 -12.34 3.99
N GLY A 282 9.86 -12.24 4.03
CA GLY A 282 9.16 -10.95 4.18
C GLY A 282 9.47 -10.24 5.49
N GLU A 283 9.60 -10.99 6.58
CA GLU A 283 10.01 -10.46 7.88
C GLU A 283 11.45 -9.95 7.87
N LEU A 284 12.37 -10.72 7.28
CA LEU A 284 13.76 -10.27 7.11
C LEU A 284 13.82 -8.98 6.29
N ARG A 285 13.07 -8.89 5.20
CA ARG A 285 12.95 -7.69 4.36
C ARG A 285 12.44 -6.49 5.16
N GLN A 286 11.42 -6.67 5.99
CA GLN A 286 10.90 -5.62 6.86
C GLN A 286 11.94 -5.15 7.88
N ILE A 287 12.69 -6.08 8.49
CA ILE A 287 13.73 -5.78 9.49
C ILE A 287 14.92 -5.04 8.86
N LEU A 288 15.36 -5.43 7.66
CA LEU A 288 16.49 -4.83 6.96
C LEU A 288 16.11 -3.56 6.19
N GLY A 289 14.82 -3.36 5.91
CA GLY A 289 14.27 -2.22 5.16
C GLY A 289 13.98 -2.55 3.69
N TYR A 290 12.89 -1.95 3.19
CA TYR A 290 12.39 -2.17 1.83
C TYR A 290 13.31 -1.56 0.75
N GLU A 291 14.11 -0.57 1.11
CA GLU A 291 15.14 0.02 0.24
C GLU A 291 16.35 -0.90 0.11
N ALA A 292 16.77 -1.54 1.21
CA ALA A 292 17.89 -2.48 1.20
C ALA A 292 17.56 -3.77 0.43
N LEU A 293 16.33 -4.25 0.54
CA LEU A 293 15.82 -5.43 -0.17
C LEU A 293 14.54 -5.06 -0.95
N PRO A 294 14.68 -4.57 -2.20
CA PRO A 294 13.54 -4.10 -3.00
C PRO A 294 12.46 -5.15 -3.28
N SER A 295 12.80 -6.43 -3.36
CA SER A 295 11.87 -7.55 -3.58
C SER A 295 12.32 -8.80 -2.83
N LEU A 296 11.53 -9.88 -2.91
CA LEU A 296 11.91 -11.23 -2.43
C LEU A 296 12.43 -12.14 -3.54
N LEU A 297 12.49 -11.66 -4.79
CA LEU A 297 13.04 -12.42 -5.92
C LEU A 297 14.56 -12.22 -5.99
N PHE A 298 15.30 -12.93 -5.14
CA PHE A 298 16.75 -12.82 -5.03
C PHE A 298 17.46 -14.14 -4.74
N THR A 299 18.77 -14.16 -4.97
CA THR A 299 19.73 -15.15 -4.46
C THR A 299 20.60 -14.50 -3.38
N ILE A 300 21.20 -15.32 -2.52
CA ILE A 300 22.16 -14.87 -1.47
C ILE A 300 23.47 -15.62 -1.64
N ASN A 301 24.57 -14.86 -1.66
CA ASN A 301 25.93 -15.39 -1.58
C ASN A 301 26.67 -14.77 -0.40
N LEU A 302 27.53 -15.54 0.27
CA LEU A 302 28.38 -14.99 1.33
C LEU A 302 29.74 -14.60 0.72
N GLU A 303 30.11 -13.34 0.86
CA GLU A 303 31.35 -12.80 0.33
C GLU A 303 32.04 -11.90 1.37
N LYS A 304 33.24 -12.28 1.81
CA LYS A 304 34.08 -11.46 2.72
C LYS A 304 33.30 -10.87 3.91
N GLY A 305 32.59 -11.71 4.66
CA GLY A 305 31.85 -11.31 5.87
C GLY A 305 30.57 -10.49 5.62
N ALA A 306 30.04 -10.53 4.41
CA ALA A 306 28.77 -9.92 4.03
C ALA A 306 27.88 -10.92 3.30
N ALA A 307 26.57 -10.74 3.42
CA ALA A 307 25.58 -11.37 2.54
C ALA A 307 25.36 -10.46 1.32
N VAL A 308 25.56 -11.00 0.14
CA VAL A 308 25.33 -10.33 -1.14
C VAL A 308 24.04 -10.88 -1.73
N PHE A 309 23.02 -10.04 -1.75
CA PHE A 309 21.73 -10.31 -2.36
C PHE A 309 21.76 -9.83 -3.80
N ARG A 310 21.41 -10.68 -4.76
CA ARG A 310 21.23 -10.33 -6.16
C ARG A 310 19.80 -10.68 -6.56
N GLY A 311 19.04 -9.68 -6.94
CA GLY A 311 17.62 -9.85 -7.21
C GLY A 311 17.10 -9.02 -8.36
N ARG A 312 15.79 -9.13 -8.61
CA ARG A 312 15.05 -8.40 -9.64
C ARG A 312 13.69 -7.95 -9.08
N GLY A 313 13.11 -6.92 -9.70
CA GLY A 313 11.81 -6.39 -9.32
C GLY A 313 11.83 -5.53 -8.06
N SER A 314 10.69 -4.93 -7.75
CA SER A 314 10.46 -4.05 -6.60
C SER A 314 9.02 -4.16 -6.12
N GLY A 315 8.83 -4.46 -4.84
CA GLY A 315 7.53 -4.73 -4.24
C GLY A 315 7.29 -6.22 -3.98
N HIS A 316 6.02 -6.57 -3.79
CA HIS A 316 5.58 -7.94 -3.51
C HIS A 316 5.35 -8.79 -4.77
N GLY A 317 5.14 -8.16 -5.93
CA GLY A 317 4.93 -8.81 -7.22
C GLY A 317 3.53 -9.39 -7.44
N VAL A 318 2.57 -9.10 -6.57
CA VAL A 318 1.17 -9.58 -6.65
C VAL A 318 0.31 -8.59 -7.42
N GLY A 319 -0.56 -9.08 -8.30
CA GLY A 319 -1.50 -8.27 -9.09
C GLY A 319 -0.80 -7.41 -10.14
N LEU A 320 -1.20 -6.15 -10.30
CA LEU A 320 -0.69 -5.25 -11.32
C LEU A 320 0.80 -4.96 -11.11
N CYS A 321 1.62 -5.31 -12.09
CA CYS A 321 3.00 -4.85 -12.22
C CYS A 321 2.99 -3.50 -12.96
N GLN A 322 3.38 -2.41 -12.27
CA GLN A 322 3.32 -1.07 -12.86
C GLN A 322 4.21 -0.95 -14.11
N TRP A 323 5.46 -1.44 -14.04
CA TRP A 323 6.36 -1.44 -15.19
C TRP A 323 5.88 -2.37 -16.29
N GLY A 324 5.30 -3.52 -15.96
CA GLY A 324 4.69 -4.42 -16.92
C GLY A 324 3.48 -3.80 -17.62
N ALA A 325 2.61 -3.12 -16.88
CA ALA A 325 1.49 -2.36 -17.43
C ALA A 325 1.96 -1.27 -18.42
N ARG A 326 3.07 -0.56 -18.07
CA ARG A 326 3.69 0.38 -18.99
C ARG A 326 4.20 -0.31 -20.26
N GLY A 327 4.89 -1.43 -20.13
CA GLY A 327 5.39 -2.21 -21.28
C GLY A 327 4.26 -2.63 -22.20
N ARG A 328 3.19 -3.22 -21.66
CA ARG A 328 2.00 -3.63 -22.40
C ARG A 328 1.32 -2.45 -23.11
N ALA A 329 1.18 -1.32 -22.41
CA ALA A 329 0.62 -0.11 -23.01
C ALA A 329 1.46 0.44 -24.18
N LEU A 330 2.80 0.36 -24.10
CA LEU A 330 3.70 0.71 -25.21
C LEU A 330 3.57 -0.24 -26.42
N HIS A 331 3.15 -1.49 -26.19
CA HIS A 331 2.84 -2.45 -27.27
C HIS A 331 1.40 -2.33 -27.79
N GLY A 332 0.63 -1.36 -27.30
CA GLY A 332 -0.71 -1.04 -27.82
C GLY A 332 -1.88 -1.63 -27.01
N ASP A 333 -1.62 -2.29 -25.89
CA ASP A 333 -2.70 -2.77 -25.01
C ASP A 333 -3.44 -1.58 -24.38
N GLY A 334 -4.78 -1.58 -24.46
CA GLY A 334 -5.63 -0.69 -23.68
C GLY A 334 -5.72 -1.14 -22.21
N TYR A 335 -6.14 -0.22 -21.32
CA TYR A 335 -6.19 -0.51 -19.87
C TYR A 335 -7.03 -1.74 -19.50
N ARG A 336 -8.11 -2.05 -20.24
CA ARG A 336 -8.94 -3.25 -19.99
C ARG A 336 -8.18 -4.54 -20.25
N ALA A 337 -7.38 -4.59 -21.32
CA ALA A 337 -6.52 -5.71 -21.64
C ALA A 337 -5.41 -5.88 -20.59
N ILE A 338 -4.81 -4.76 -20.16
CA ILE A 338 -3.81 -4.74 -19.08
C ILE A 338 -4.41 -5.31 -17.78
N LEU A 339 -5.57 -4.83 -17.36
CA LEU A 339 -6.23 -5.30 -16.14
C LEU A 339 -6.62 -6.78 -16.22
N ALA A 340 -7.15 -7.23 -17.35
CA ALA A 340 -7.50 -8.64 -17.56
C ALA A 340 -6.27 -9.58 -17.50
N HIS A 341 -5.09 -9.07 -17.88
CA HIS A 341 -3.83 -9.82 -17.73
C HIS A 341 -3.46 -10.02 -16.26
N TYR A 342 -3.53 -8.97 -15.44
CA TYR A 342 -3.07 -9.01 -14.04
C TYR A 342 -4.11 -9.53 -13.06
N TYR A 343 -5.39 -9.46 -13.40
CA TYR A 343 -6.52 -9.91 -12.58
C TYR A 343 -7.45 -10.83 -13.36
N PRO A 344 -6.97 -12.03 -13.74
CA PRO A 344 -7.75 -12.96 -14.56
C PRO A 344 -9.05 -13.39 -13.88
N GLY A 345 -10.14 -13.33 -14.63
CA GLY A 345 -11.47 -13.68 -14.14
C GLY A 345 -12.17 -12.56 -13.35
N ALA A 346 -11.50 -11.42 -13.10
CA ALA A 346 -12.16 -10.24 -12.59
C ALA A 346 -12.84 -9.46 -13.73
N GLU A 347 -13.97 -8.83 -13.43
CA GLU A 347 -14.75 -8.02 -14.37
C GLU A 347 -14.64 -6.54 -14.00
N ILE A 348 -14.61 -5.66 -14.99
CA ILE A 348 -14.69 -4.21 -14.76
C ILE A 348 -16.16 -3.82 -14.71
N ARG A 349 -16.59 -3.26 -13.58
CA ARG A 349 -17.94 -2.74 -13.38
C ARG A 349 -17.91 -1.30 -12.91
N ARG A 350 -18.90 -0.50 -13.30
CA ARG A 350 -19.10 0.84 -12.77
C ARG A 350 -19.98 0.73 -11.50
N MET A 351 -19.46 1.21 -10.38
CA MET A 351 -20.13 1.07 -9.08
C MET A 351 -20.92 2.32 -8.66
N TYR A 352 -20.59 3.50 -9.21
CA TYR A 352 -21.25 4.78 -8.94
C TYR A 352 -21.14 5.75 -10.14
#